data_7a822af31d65c219f3a1b3fc1a8a0ea3
#
_entry.id   7a822af31d65c219f3a1b3fc1a8a0ea3
#
_cell.length_a   1.000
_cell.length_b   1.000
_cell.length_c   1.000
_cell.angle_alpha   90.00
_cell.angle_beta   90.00
_cell.angle_gamma   90.00
#
_symmetry.space_group_name_H-M   'P 1'
#
loop_
_entity.id
_entity.type
_entity.pdbx_description
1 polymer ?
#
loop_
_entity_poly.entity_id
_entity_poly.type
_entity_poly.pdbx_seq_one_letter_code
_entity_poly.pdbx_strand_id
1 'polypeptide(L)'
;DVADQLSNLGMEAIHPSAAKTLRQAGIPLRVTNAFEPSDPGTLIDAEYGGATRVEMVTGLPVLSLEVFEQDMVGVKGYDARILEALTRHKVRIVSKSSNANTVTHYVDASLKLVKRAQSDIAASCPSARVRARKMALVSAIGRNLEGLSVARRSLQALEAAKVPVL
;
A
#
# COMPACT_ATOMS: atom_id res chain seq x y z
N ASP A 1 -5.21 13.77 2.46
CA ASP A 1 -4.47 12.59 2.92
C ASP A 1 -5.32 11.32 2.93
N VAL A 2 -6.54 11.32 3.57
CA VAL A 2 -7.42 10.13 3.56
C VAL A 2 -7.84 9.77 2.14
N ALA A 3 -8.28 10.73 1.33
CA ALA A 3 -8.64 10.48 -0.07
C ALA A 3 -7.48 9.97 -0.92
N ASP A 4 -6.26 10.47 -0.70
CA ASP A 4 -5.05 9.96 -1.38
C ASP A 4 -4.79 8.48 -1.02
N GLN A 5 -4.94 8.13 0.26
CA GLN A 5 -4.77 6.74 0.72
C GLN A 5 -5.87 5.83 0.16
N LEU A 6 -7.12 6.28 0.19
CA LEU A 6 -8.24 5.53 -0.38
C LEU A 6 -8.04 5.25 -1.87
N SER A 7 -7.64 6.25 -2.65
CA SER A 7 -7.40 6.10 -4.09
C SER A 7 -6.20 5.19 -4.42
N ASN A 8 -5.22 5.09 -3.53
CA ASN A 8 -4.06 4.19 -3.71
C ASN A 8 -4.34 2.76 -3.25
N LEU A 9 -5.28 2.55 -2.32
CA LEU A 9 -5.54 1.28 -1.67
C LEU A 9 -6.87 0.63 -2.07
N GLY A 10 -7.39 0.95 -3.25
CA GLY A 10 -8.48 0.20 -3.86
C GLY A 10 -9.79 0.94 -4.08
N MET A 11 -9.89 2.23 -3.75
CA MET A 11 -11.05 3.02 -4.15
C MET A 11 -10.90 3.47 -5.61
N GLU A 12 -11.80 3.02 -6.47
CA GLU A 12 -11.76 3.32 -7.90
C GLU A 12 -12.43 4.64 -8.29
N ALA A 13 -13.15 5.28 -7.36
CA ALA A 13 -13.92 6.50 -7.64
C ALA A 13 -13.04 7.74 -7.93
N ILE A 14 -11.78 7.74 -7.50
CA ILE A 14 -10.87 8.88 -7.69
C ILE A 14 -9.52 8.36 -8.17
N HIS A 15 -9.05 8.90 -9.29
CA HIS A 15 -7.70 8.59 -9.76
C HIS A 15 -6.64 9.26 -8.85
N PRO A 16 -5.59 8.53 -8.39
CA PRO A 16 -4.59 9.08 -7.47
C PRO A 16 -3.92 10.37 -7.94
N SER A 17 -3.63 10.49 -9.25
CA SER A 17 -3.05 11.70 -9.81
C SER A 17 -3.99 12.91 -9.73
N ALA A 18 -5.31 12.70 -9.93
CA ALA A 18 -6.31 13.76 -9.81
C ALA A 18 -6.41 14.24 -8.36
N ALA A 19 -6.52 13.32 -7.40
CA ALA A 19 -6.55 13.63 -5.97
C ALA A 19 -5.32 14.45 -5.56
N LYS A 20 -4.12 14.03 -6.00
CA LYS A 20 -2.86 14.73 -5.71
C LYS A 20 -2.86 16.16 -6.29
N THR A 21 -3.23 16.33 -7.55
CA THR A 21 -3.23 17.65 -8.21
C THR A 21 -4.19 18.62 -7.56
N LEU A 22 -5.43 18.18 -7.27
CA LEU A 22 -6.44 18.99 -6.63
C LEU A 22 -6.02 19.38 -5.20
N ARG A 23 -5.46 18.45 -4.44
CA ARG A 23 -4.94 18.73 -3.10
C ARG A 23 -3.80 19.78 -3.14
N GLN A 24 -2.87 19.64 -4.08
CA GLN A 24 -1.76 20.60 -4.23
C GLN A 24 -2.24 22.00 -4.61
N ALA A 25 -3.33 22.09 -5.37
CA ALA A 25 -3.94 23.35 -5.78
C ALA A 25 -4.94 23.92 -4.75
N GLY A 26 -5.21 23.20 -3.64
CA GLY A 26 -6.22 23.61 -2.66
C GLY A 26 -7.66 23.59 -3.18
N ILE A 27 -7.93 22.82 -4.24
CA ILE A 27 -9.24 22.76 -4.88
C ILE A 27 -10.05 21.63 -4.26
N PRO A 28 -11.25 21.88 -3.70
CA PRO A 28 -12.12 20.84 -3.20
C PRO A 28 -12.67 19.97 -4.33
N LEU A 29 -12.87 18.68 -4.05
CA LEU A 29 -13.41 17.69 -4.98
C LEU A 29 -14.74 17.17 -4.46
N ARG A 30 -15.79 17.22 -5.28
CA ARG A 30 -17.06 16.56 -4.99
C ARG A 30 -17.23 15.32 -5.85
N VAL A 31 -17.47 14.19 -5.21
CA VAL A 31 -17.76 12.91 -5.86
C VAL A 31 -19.27 12.66 -5.74
N THR A 32 -19.96 12.52 -6.87
CA THR A 32 -21.41 12.30 -6.95
C THR A 32 -21.71 11.04 -7.75
N ASN A 33 -22.92 10.50 -7.57
CA ASN A 33 -23.41 9.38 -8.37
C ASN A 33 -24.30 9.91 -9.52
N ALA A 34 -23.91 9.64 -10.75
CA ALA A 34 -24.67 10.06 -11.93
C ALA A 34 -26.07 9.43 -12.02
N PHE A 35 -26.29 8.29 -11.37
CA PHE A 35 -27.57 7.59 -11.33
C PHE A 35 -28.48 8.06 -10.18
N GLU A 36 -27.96 8.86 -9.26
CA GLU A 36 -28.68 9.45 -8.12
C GLU A 36 -28.38 10.94 -8.01
N PRO A 37 -28.89 11.77 -8.93
CA PRO A 37 -28.53 13.19 -8.98
C PRO A 37 -28.99 14.01 -7.76
N SER A 38 -29.96 13.49 -6.99
CA SER A 38 -30.43 14.11 -5.74
C SER A 38 -29.51 13.90 -4.55
N ASP A 39 -28.58 12.93 -4.63
CA ASP A 39 -27.58 12.71 -3.58
C ASP A 39 -26.51 13.82 -3.67
N PRO A 40 -26.27 14.59 -2.59
CA PRO A 40 -25.23 15.63 -2.57
C PRO A 40 -23.80 15.07 -2.75
N GLY A 41 -23.63 13.76 -2.64
CA GLY A 41 -22.35 13.08 -2.76
C GLY A 41 -21.40 13.37 -1.61
N THR A 42 -20.11 13.10 -1.84
CA THR A 42 -19.04 13.30 -0.86
C THR A 42 -18.17 14.48 -1.23
N LEU A 43 -18.07 15.47 -0.35
CA LEU A 43 -17.12 16.57 -0.49
C LEU A 43 -15.78 16.19 0.15
N ILE A 44 -14.71 16.35 -0.61
CA ILE A 44 -13.33 16.15 -0.17
C ILE A 44 -12.63 17.51 -0.22
N ASP A 45 -12.30 18.03 0.93
CA ASP A 45 -11.65 19.33 1.09
C ASP A 45 -10.41 19.24 1.99
N ALA A 46 -9.81 20.37 2.29
CA ALA A 46 -8.67 20.49 3.19
C ALA A 46 -9.09 20.72 4.66
N GLU A 47 -10.39 20.87 4.93
CA GLU A 47 -10.87 21.11 6.28
C GLU A 47 -10.79 19.83 7.14
N TYR A 48 -10.08 19.95 8.23
CA TYR A 48 -9.82 18.84 9.14
C TYR A 48 -10.92 18.73 10.20
N GLY A 49 -12.03 18.13 9.83
CA GLY A 49 -13.16 17.90 10.74
C GLY A 49 -12.95 16.69 11.66
N GLY A 50 -12.52 16.93 12.82
CA GLY A 50 -12.14 16.30 14.06
C GLY A 50 -12.60 14.93 14.53
N ALA A 51 -13.50 14.19 13.90
CA ALA A 51 -13.94 12.91 14.46
C ALA A 51 -12.96 11.77 14.25
N THR A 52 -12.57 11.12 15.36
CA THR A 52 -11.76 9.89 15.37
C THR A 52 -12.58 8.72 14.86
N ARG A 53 -12.29 8.20 13.68
CA ARG A 53 -12.97 7.02 13.13
C ARG A 53 -12.20 6.33 12.01
N VAL A 54 -12.47 5.03 11.83
CA VAL A 54 -12.11 4.30 10.62
C VAL A 54 -13.11 4.67 9.53
N GLU A 55 -12.63 5.20 8.42
CA GLU A 55 -13.46 5.58 7.27
C GLU A 55 -13.70 4.38 6.35
N MET A 56 -12.65 3.56 6.13
CA MET A 56 -12.72 2.40 5.26
C MET A 56 -11.77 1.30 5.71
N VAL A 57 -12.16 0.06 5.45
CA VAL A 57 -11.27 -1.10 5.49
C VAL A 57 -11.20 -1.68 4.08
N THR A 58 -9.99 -1.82 3.55
CA THR A 58 -9.77 -2.37 2.20
C THR A 58 -8.98 -3.66 2.24
N GLY A 59 -9.23 -4.54 1.28
CA GLY A 59 -8.43 -5.75 1.03
C GLY A 59 -7.93 -5.73 -0.40
N LEU A 60 -6.63 -5.56 -0.61
CA LEU A 60 -6.01 -5.50 -1.93
C LEU A 60 -5.18 -6.76 -2.18
N PRO A 61 -5.48 -7.58 -3.22
CA PRO A 61 -4.60 -8.66 -3.63
C PRO A 61 -3.26 -8.11 -4.11
N VAL A 62 -2.16 -8.61 -3.57
CA VAL A 62 -0.80 -8.17 -3.89
C VAL A 62 0.14 -9.36 -4.02
N LEU A 63 1.30 -9.14 -4.62
CA LEU A 63 2.45 -10.03 -4.46
C LEU A 63 3.42 -9.39 -3.47
N SER A 64 3.87 -10.13 -2.46
CA SER A 64 5.02 -9.73 -1.66
C SER A 64 6.30 -10.18 -2.36
N LEU A 65 7.27 -9.30 -2.45
CA LEU A 65 8.64 -9.60 -2.85
C LEU A 65 9.55 -9.33 -1.67
N GLU A 66 9.95 -10.41 -0.99
CA GLU A 66 10.80 -10.39 0.20
C GLU A 66 12.25 -10.65 -0.21
N VAL A 67 13.14 -9.77 0.21
CA VAL A 67 14.58 -9.89 0.07
C VAL A 67 15.19 -9.96 1.45
N PHE A 68 15.74 -11.11 1.80
CA PHE A 68 16.42 -11.36 3.08
C PHE A 68 17.92 -11.50 2.81
N GLU A 69 18.72 -10.76 3.56
CA GLU A 69 20.18 -10.88 3.57
C GLU A 69 20.69 -10.63 5.00
N GLN A 70 21.38 -11.62 5.55
CA GLN A 70 21.85 -11.54 6.93
C GLN A 70 22.77 -10.36 7.19
N ASP A 71 23.62 -10.05 6.22
CA ASP A 71 24.61 -8.97 6.31
C ASP A 71 24.14 -7.66 5.66
N MET A 72 22.82 -7.47 5.45
CA MET A 72 22.25 -6.26 4.88
C MET A 72 22.49 -5.03 5.78
N VAL A 73 22.58 -5.25 7.09
CA VAL A 73 22.78 -4.18 8.08
C VAL A 73 24.07 -3.44 7.83
N GLY A 74 23.99 -2.12 7.67
CA GLY A 74 25.14 -1.25 7.40
C GLY A 74 25.61 -1.22 5.95
N VAL A 75 25.05 -2.04 5.06
CA VAL A 75 25.36 -1.99 3.63
C VAL A 75 24.52 -0.90 2.96
N LYS A 76 25.18 0.19 2.57
CA LYS A 76 24.53 1.30 1.88
C LYS A 76 24.05 0.90 0.47
N GLY A 77 22.87 1.40 0.07
CA GLY A 77 22.34 1.23 -1.28
C GLY A 77 21.73 -0.13 -1.57
N TYR A 78 21.55 -0.99 -0.57
CA TYR A 78 20.93 -2.31 -0.77
C TYR A 78 19.49 -2.16 -1.32
N ASP A 79 18.70 -1.30 -0.70
CA ASP A 79 17.33 -1.00 -1.13
C ASP A 79 17.27 -0.37 -2.53
N ALA A 80 18.27 0.45 -2.89
CA ALA A 80 18.34 1.06 -4.22
C ALA A 80 18.42 0.01 -5.35
N ARG A 81 19.18 -1.07 -5.16
CA ARG A 81 19.28 -2.18 -6.14
C ARG A 81 17.93 -2.89 -6.32
N ILE A 82 17.19 -3.08 -5.24
CA ILE A 82 15.86 -3.69 -5.28
C ILE A 82 14.89 -2.77 -6.05
N LEU A 83 14.89 -1.48 -5.72
CA LEU A 83 14.04 -0.48 -6.38
C LEU A 83 14.37 -0.33 -7.86
N GLU A 84 15.64 -0.38 -8.24
CA GLU A 84 16.09 -0.36 -9.64
C GLU A 84 15.50 -1.53 -10.44
N ALA A 85 15.57 -2.75 -9.90
CA ALA A 85 14.99 -3.93 -10.55
C ALA A 85 13.45 -3.81 -10.69
N LEU A 86 12.76 -3.35 -9.63
CA LEU A 86 11.32 -3.12 -9.67
C LEU A 86 10.95 -2.06 -10.71
N THR A 87 11.69 -0.96 -10.78
CA THR A 87 11.48 0.14 -11.74
C THR A 87 11.72 -0.32 -13.17
N ARG A 88 12.79 -1.07 -13.43
CA ARG A 88 13.12 -1.62 -14.75
C ARG A 88 11.98 -2.46 -15.32
N HIS A 89 11.33 -3.22 -14.48
CA HIS A 89 10.19 -4.05 -14.87
C HIS A 89 8.82 -3.36 -14.71
N LYS A 90 8.79 -2.05 -14.42
CA LYS A 90 7.57 -1.25 -14.23
C LYS A 90 6.62 -1.87 -13.20
N VAL A 91 7.16 -2.44 -12.14
CA VAL A 91 6.39 -3.04 -11.04
C VAL A 91 5.89 -1.92 -10.14
N ARG A 92 4.56 -1.83 -9.97
CA ARG A 92 3.94 -0.85 -9.09
C ARG A 92 4.08 -1.27 -7.64
N ILE A 93 4.72 -0.45 -6.84
CA ILE A 93 4.84 -0.66 -5.38
C ILE A 93 3.61 -0.06 -4.72
N VAL A 94 2.91 -0.86 -3.92
CA VAL A 94 1.75 -0.44 -3.12
C VAL A 94 2.19 -0.05 -1.72
N SER A 95 3.04 -0.87 -1.10
CA SER A 95 3.55 -0.63 0.24
C SER A 95 4.92 -1.30 0.41
N LYS A 96 5.61 -0.95 1.48
CA LYS A 96 6.93 -1.48 1.81
C LYS A 96 7.05 -1.65 3.32
N SER A 97 7.70 -2.72 3.73
CA SER A 97 8.12 -2.97 5.10
C SER A 97 9.59 -3.37 5.12
N SER A 98 10.34 -2.90 6.09
CA SER A 98 11.75 -3.28 6.24
C SER A 98 12.14 -3.37 7.70
N ASN A 99 13.06 -4.29 7.98
CA ASN A 99 13.77 -4.37 9.24
C ASN A 99 15.29 -4.46 8.95
N ALA A 100 16.07 -4.87 9.94
CA ALA A 100 17.52 -4.86 9.84
C ALA A 100 18.09 -5.68 8.67
N ASN A 101 17.48 -6.80 8.32
CA ASN A 101 18.01 -7.76 7.33
C ASN A 101 16.96 -8.24 6.31
N THR A 102 15.79 -7.64 6.30
CA THR A 102 14.71 -8.01 5.37
C THR A 102 14.04 -6.76 4.81
N VAL A 103 13.88 -6.72 3.51
CA VAL A 103 13.08 -5.70 2.81
C VAL A 103 11.97 -6.41 2.05
N THR A 104 10.73 -6.06 2.34
CA THR A 104 9.54 -6.61 1.67
C THR A 104 8.82 -5.51 0.92
N HIS A 105 8.65 -5.68 -0.38
CA HIS A 105 7.80 -4.84 -1.20
C HIS A 105 6.48 -5.55 -1.49
N TYR A 106 5.37 -4.88 -1.22
CA TYR A 106 4.04 -5.32 -1.60
C TYR A 106 3.69 -4.64 -2.91
N VAL A 107 3.49 -5.44 -3.96
CA VAL A 107 3.44 -4.94 -5.33
C VAL A 107 2.15 -5.37 -6.04
N ASP A 108 1.64 -4.46 -6.86
CA ASP A 108 0.54 -4.70 -7.79
C ASP A 108 1.13 -4.88 -9.19
N ALA A 109 1.36 -6.14 -9.55
CA ALA A 109 1.93 -6.51 -10.84
C ALA A 109 1.64 -7.97 -11.16
N SER A 110 1.76 -8.35 -12.43
CA SER A 110 1.65 -9.75 -12.83
C SER A 110 2.80 -10.58 -12.25
N LEU A 111 2.53 -11.86 -11.95
CA LEU A 111 3.55 -12.79 -11.45
C LEU A 111 4.77 -12.87 -12.41
N LYS A 112 4.54 -12.71 -13.71
CA LYS A 112 5.61 -12.70 -14.73
C LYS A 112 6.59 -11.55 -14.51
N LEU A 113 6.09 -10.35 -14.26
CA LEU A 113 6.93 -9.17 -14.01
C LEU A 113 7.69 -9.29 -12.69
N VAL A 114 7.01 -9.77 -11.64
CA VAL A 114 7.63 -9.99 -10.33
C VAL A 114 8.73 -11.04 -10.40
N LYS A 115 8.55 -12.13 -11.16
CA LYS A 115 9.61 -13.13 -11.37
C LYS A 115 10.82 -12.58 -12.10
N ARG A 116 10.63 -11.68 -13.06
CA ARG A 116 11.75 -10.99 -13.75
C ARG A 116 12.51 -10.09 -12.78
N ALA A 117 11.81 -9.27 -12.01
CA ALA A 117 12.42 -8.43 -10.99
C ALA A 117 13.16 -9.29 -9.94
N GLN A 118 12.57 -10.40 -9.51
CA GLN A 118 13.19 -11.36 -8.59
C GLN A 118 14.51 -11.91 -9.14
N SER A 119 14.55 -12.26 -10.43
CA SER A 119 15.77 -12.74 -11.08
C SER A 119 16.87 -11.66 -11.13
N ASP A 120 16.52 -10.42 -11.47
CA ASP A 120 17.46 -9.32 -11.51
C ASP A 120 18.01 -8.98 -10.10
N ILE A 121 17.13 -9.02 -9.07
CA ILE A 121 17.57 -8.83 -7.69
C ILE A 121 18.52 -9.95 -7.25
N ALA A 122 18.18 -11.19 -7.54
CA ALA A 122 19.05 -12.33 -7.22
C ALA A 122 20.43 -12.24 -7.91
N ALA A 123 20.46 -11.71 -9.14
CA ALA A 123 21.72 -11.49 -9.86
C ALA A 123 22.56 -10.34 -9.26
N SER A 124 21.91 -9.27 -8.79
CA SER A 124 22.61 -8.11 -8.20
C SER A 124 22.95 -8.29 -6.71
N CYS A 125 22.28 -9.22 -6.04
CA CYS A 125 22.47 -9.56 -4.62
C CYS A 125 22.57 -11.09 -4.46
N PRO A 126 23.70 -11.72 -4.85
CA PRO A 126 23.81 -13.19 -4.93
C PRO A 126 23.68 -13.92 -3.60
N SER A 127 24.02 -13.26 -2.48
CA SER A 127 23.90 -13.80 -1.13
C SER A 127 22.47 -13.71 -0.58
N ALA A 128 21.63 -12.86 -1.18
CA ALA A 128 20.29 -12.64 -0.71
C ALA A 128 19.33 -13.78 -1.08
N ARG A 129 18.44 -14.08 -0.16
CA ARG A 129 17.30 -14.97 -0.42
C ARG A 129 16.09 -14.15 -0.84
N VAL A 130 15.67 -14.32 -2.09
CA VAL A 130 14.55 -13.57 -2.68
C VAL A 130 13.33 -14.48 -2.85
N ARG A 131 12.21 -14.08 -2.27
CA ARG A 131 10.95 -14.85 -2.30
C ARG A 131 9.80 -13.99 -2.76
N ALA A 132 8.90 -14.57 -3.56
CA ALA A 132 7.64 -13.94 -3.96
C ALA A 132 6.45 -14.80 -3.50
N ARG A 133 5.43 -14.16 -2.91
CA ARG A 133 4.22 -14.84 -2.40
C ARG A 133 2.97 -14.04 -2.77
N LYS A 134 1.86 -14.74 -3.01
CA LYS A 134 0.54 -14.11 -3.12
C LYS A 134 0.03 -13.78 -1.72
N MET A 135 -0.47 -12.57 -1.54
CA MET A 135 -1.00 -12.07 -0.28
C MET A 135 -2.20 -11.16 -0.50
N ALA A 136 -2.88 -10.82 0.56
CA ALA A 136 -3.81 -9.69 0.59
C ALA A 136 -3.26 -8.65 1.58
N LEU A 137 -3.22 -7.40 1.14
CA LEU A 137 -2.92 -6.26 2.00
C LEU A 137 -4.24 -5.72 2.55
N VAL A 138 -4.45 -5.90 3.85
CA VAL A 138 -5.61 -5.34 4.55
C VAL A 138 -5.22 -4.00 5.15
N SER A 139 -5.98 -2.95 4.82
CA SER A 139 -5.70 -1.60 5.27
C SER A 139 -6.93 -1.00 5.95
N ALA A 140 -6.74 -0.48 7.16
CA ALA A 140 -7.73 0.35 7.84
C ALA A 140 -7.33 1.82 7.68
N ILE A 141 -8.16 2.59 7.01
CA ILE A 141 -7.92 3.99 6.66
C ILE A 141 -8.89 4.86 7.41
N GLY A 142 -8.41 5.95 7.97
CA GLY A 142 -9.26 6.85 8.73
C GLY A 142 -8.53 8.02 9.36
N ARG A 143 -9.22 8.70 10.26
CA ARG A 143 -8.74 9.92 10.93
C ARG A 143 -8.46 9.66 12.41
N ASN A 144 -7.34 10.19 12.91
CA ASN A 144 -6.97 10.15 14.34
C ASN A 144 -7.05 8.75 14.94
N LEU A 145 -6.51 7.73 14.27
CA LEU A 145 -6.70 6.32 14.62
C LEU A 145 -6.01 5.89 15.92
N GLU A 146 -5.16 6.72 16.51
CA GLU A 146 -4.32 6.38 17.68
C GLU A 146 -5.13 5.82 18.85
N GLY A 147 -6.25 6.43 19.20
CA GLY A 147 -7.09 6.00 20.34
C GLY A 147 -7.96 4.75 20.07
N LEU A 148 -8.06 4.28 18.83
CA LEU A 148 -9.02 3.24 18.44
C LEU A 148 -8.50 1.80 18.54
N SER A 149 -7.24 1.61 18.92
CA SER A 149 -6.59 0.27 18.96
C SER A 149 -6.81 -0.52 17.66
N VAL A 150 -6.74 0.15 16.50
CA VAL A 150 -7.12 -0.44 15.19
C VAL A 150 -6.31 -1.69 14.90
N ALA A 151 -4.99 -1.66 15.12
CA ALA A 151 -4.12 -2.81 14.89
C ALA A 151 -4.57 -4.04 15.69
N ARG A 152 -4.82 -3.87 17.00
CA ARG A 152 -5.30 -4.95 17.86
C ARG A 152 -6.64 -5.52 17.39
N ARG A 153 -7.60 -4.63 17.10
CA ARG A 153 -8.94 -5.04 16.62
C ARG A 153 -8.87 -5.78 15.28
N SER A 154 -8.00 -5.32 14.36
CA SER A 154 -7.80 -5.98 13.07
C SER A 154 -7.20 -7.36 13.24
N LEU A 155 -6.18 -7.51 14.07
CA LEU A 155 -5.58 -8.81 14.36
C LEU A 155 -6.57 -9.78 15.00
N GLN A 156 -7.36 -9.33 15.98
CA GLN A 156 -8.40 -10.15 16.60
C GLN A 156 -9.47 -10.60 15.60
N ALA A 157 -9.88 -9.71 14.69
CA ALA A 157 -10.87 -10.06 13.67
C ALA A 157 -10.33 -11.09 12.66
N LEU A 158 -9.07 -10.94 12.22
CA LEU A 158 -8.42 -11.89 11.32
C LEU A 158 -8.21 -13.25 11.99
N GLU A 159 -7.81 -13.27 13.26
CA GLU A 159 -7.66 -14.48 14.05
C GLU A 159 -9.01 -15.22 14.22
N ALA A 160 -10.08 -14.50 14.59
CA ALA A 160 -11.42 -15.06 14.70
C ALA A 160 -11.92 -15.64 13.37
N ALA A 161 -11.56 -15.01 12.25
CA ALA A 161 -11.85 -15.51 10.90
C ALA A 161 -10.88 -16.61 10.41
N LYS A 162 -9.91 -17.02 11.24
CA LYS A 162 -8.85 -18.00 10.91
C LYS A 162 -8.05 -17.61 9.65
N VAL A 163 -7.87 -16.32 9.43
CA VAL A 163 -7.03 -15.77 8.36
C VAL A 163 -5.60 -15.64 8.86
N PRO A 164 -4.62 -16.33 8.25
CA PRO A 164 -3.23 -16.22 8.68
C PRO A 164 -2.69 -14.82 8.42
N VAL A 165 -2.03 -14.26 9.43
CA VAL A 165 -1.33 -12.96 9.36
C VAL A 165 0.17 -13.23 9.34
N LEU A 166 0.90 -12.52 8.48
CA LEU A 166 2.34 -12.61 8.30
C LEU A 166 3.04 -11.35 8.78
#